data_2fa1794e2a67c9fe55ed660299f59558
#
_entry.id   2fa1794e2a67c9fe55ed660299f59558
#
_cell.length_a   1.000
_cell.length_b   1.000
_cell.length_c   1.000
_cell.angle_alpha   90.00
_cell.angle_beta   90.00
_cell.angle_gamma   90.00
#
_symmetry.space_group_name_H-M   'P 1'
#
loop_
_entity.id
_entity.type
_entity.pdbx_description
1 polymer ?
#
loop_
_entity_poly.entity_id
_entity_poly.type
_entity_poly.pdbx_seq_one_letter_code
_entity_poly.pdbx_strand_id
1 'polypeptide(L)'
;MIVRTVQEVLGTERDVSGPGWRSRRLILRDDGMGYSLHDTVVQQGTELHLQYREHLETNYCVSGEGEVLDVSSGQTFAIQPGTVYALNRNDKHVLRAVRGDLRLVCVFNPPLSGKETHGPDGSYAISRD
;
A
#
# COMPACT_ATOMS: atom_id res chain seq x y z
N MET A 1 16.64 -12.54 13.67
CA MET A 1 16.67 -11.26 12.91
C MET A 1 16.33 -11.56 11.48
N ILE A 2 15.44 -10.75 10.87
CA ILE A 2 15.02 -10.91 9.47
C ILE A 2 15.66 -9.79 8.68
N VAL A 3 16.35 -10.13 7.58
CA VAL A 3 16.94 -9.16 6.67
C VAL A 3 16.52 -9.55 5.24
N ARG A 4 15.85 -8.64 4.54
CA ARG A 4 15.41 -8.82 3.15
C ARG A 4 15.62 -7.56 2.37
N THR A 5 15.92 -7.72 1.10
CA THR A 5 16.02 -6.59 0.17
C THR A 5 14.89 -6.67 -0.84
N VAL A 6 14.56 -5.53 -1.45
CA VAL A 6 13.62 -5.49 -2.57
C VAL A 6 14.10 -6.42 -3.69
N GLN A 7 15.41 -6.42 -3.97
CA GLN A 7 15.99 -7.25 -5.04
C GLN A 7 15.71 -8.74 -4.84
N GLU A 8 15.77 -9.22 -3.59
CA GLU A 8 15.53 -10.63 -3.28
C GLU A 8 14.09 -11.05 -3.54
N VAL A 9 13.12 -10.15 -3.37
CA VAL A 9 11.72 -10.50 -3.52
C VAL A 9 11.18 -10.30 -4.94
N LEU A 10 11.92 -9.61 -5.81
CA LEU A 10 11.50 -9.41 -7.20
C LEU A 10 11.34 -10.76 -7.91
N GLY A 11 10.20 -10.94 -8.59
CA GLY A 11 9.87 -12.16 -9.31
C GLY A 11 9.44 -13.32 -8.44
N THR A 12 9.36 -13.15 -7.13
CA THR A 12 8.85 -14.17 -6.20
C THR A 12 7.38 -13.94 -5.90
N GLU A 13 6.78 -14.82 -5.08
CA GLU A 13 5.40 -14.66 -4.62
C GLU A 13 5.17 -13.40 -3.77
N ARG A 14 6.24 -12.77 -3.29
CA ARG A 14 6.20 -11.51 -2.52
C ARG A 14 6.18 -10.28 -3.43
N ASP A 15 6.29 -10.46 -4.73
CA ASP A 15 6.26 -9.41 -5.73
C ASP A 15 4.91 -9.47 -6.45
N VAL A 16 3.96 -8.65 -6.02
CA VAL A 16 2.59 -8.67 -6.50
C VAL A 16 2.29 -7.38 -7.24
N SER A 17 1.70 -7.49 -8.42
CA SER A 17 1.36 -6.32 -9.23
C SER A 17 -0.06 -6.39 -9.76
N GLY A 18 -0.60 -5.23 -10.07
CA GLY A 18 -1.86 -5.04 -10.77
C GLY A 18 -1.72 -3.87 -11.71
N PRO A 19 -2.84 -3.38 -12.31
CA PRO A 19 -2.79 -2.26 -13.23
C PRO A 19 -2.25 -0.99 -12.58
N GLY A 20 -1.06 -0.55 -12.98
CA GLY A 20 -0.44 0.68 -12.52
C GLY A 20 0.22 0.63 -11.15
N TRP A 21 0.29 -0.52 -10.51
CA TRP A 21 0.93 -0.63 -9.20
C TRP A 21 1.71 -1.94 -9.05
N ARG A 22 2.71 -1.91 -8.15
CA ARG A 22 3.51 -3.06 -7.80
C ARG A 22 3.84 -3.01 -6.32
N SER A 23 3.51 -4.08 -5.59
CA SER A 23 3.74 -4.20 -4.14
C SER A 23 4.83 -5.24 -3.90
N ARG A 24 5.98 -4.81 -3.36
CA ARG A 24 7.06 -5.69 -2.94
C ARG A 24 6.89 -5.92 -1.44
N ARG A 25 6.47 -7.13 -1.08
CA ARG A 25 6.01 -7.48 0.27
C ARG A 25 7.17 -8.01 1.10
N LEU A 26 7.78 -7.13 1.89
CA LEU A 26 9.02 -7.42 2.60
C LEU A 26 8.78 -8.14 3.93
N ILE A 27 7.73 -7.75 4.67
CA ILE A 27 7.33 -8.40 5.94
C ILE A 27 5.87 -8.78 5.80
N LEU A 28 5.56 -10.04 6.08
CA LEU A 28 4.22 -10.60 6.00
C LEU A 28 3.83 -11.25 7.33
N ARG A 29 2.58 -11.70 7.43
CA ARG A 29 2.02 -12.29 8.66
C ARG A 29 2.91 -13.40 9.23
N ASP A 30 3.41 -14.29 8.38
CA ASP A 30 4.19 -15.44 8.82
C ASP A 30 5.58 -15.08 9.36
N ASP A 31 6.02 -13.85 9.15
CA ASP A 31 7.25 -13.35 9.77
C ASP A 31 7.07 -13.01 11.25
N GLY A 32 5.82 -12.98 11.75
CA GLY A 32 5.53 -12.89 13.18
C GLY A 32 5.75 -11.53 13.83
N MET A 33 5.80 -10.46 13.03
CA MET A 33 6.07 -9.11 13.56
C MET A 33 4.82 -8.38 14.03
N GLY A 34 3.61 -8.88 13.75
CA GLY A 34 2.36 -8.22 14.11
C GLY A 34 1.91 -7.13 13.14
N TYR A 35 2.63 -6.93 12.05
CA TYR A 35 2.28 -6.05 10.95
C TYR A 35 2.86 -6.63 9.65
N SER A 36 2.41 -6.13 8.52
CA SER A 36 3.09 -6.35 7.25
C SER A 36 3.66 -5.04 6.72
N LEU A 37 4.77 -5.12 5.98
CA LEU A 37 5.46 -3.96 5.43
C LEU A 37 5.75 -4.22 3.95
N HIS A 38 5.34 -3.27 3.12
CA HIS A 38 5.42 -3.37 1.67
C HIS A 38 6.13 -2.13 1.10
N ASP A 39 6.95 -2.34 0.10
CA ASP A 39 7.50 -1.28 -0.73
C ASP A 39 6.66 -1.24 -2.01
N THR A 40 5.87 -0.19 -2.19
CA THR A 40 4.89 -0.12 -3.27
C THR A 40 5.24 1.01 -4.24
N VAL A 41 5.15 0.70 -5.52
CA VAL A 41 5.31 1.69 -6.59
C VAL A 41 3.96 1.85 -7.28
N VAL A 42 3.53 3.10 -7.43
CA VAL A 42 2.34 3.47 -8.23
C VAL A 42 2.85 4.26 -9.43
N GLN A 43 2.55 3.75 -10.61
CA GLN A 43 3.03 4.33 -11.86
C GLN A 43 2.43 5.71 -12.10
N GLN A 44 3.25 6.64 -12.58
CA GLN A 44 2.79 7.99 -12.93
C GLN A 44 1.53 7.93 -13.80
N GLY A 45 0.55 8.75 -13.47
CA GLY A 45 -0.72 8.82 -14.19
C GLY A 45 -1.77 7.82 -13.71
N THR A 46 -1.42 6.94 -12.77
CA THR A 46 -2.35 5.95 -12.22
C THR A 46 -3.22 6.57 -11.14
N GLU A 47 -4.49 6.20 -11.16
CA GLU A 47 -5.49 6.55 -10.15
C GLU A 47 -6.04 5.25 -9.57
N LEU A 48 -5.93 5.08 -8.25
CA LEU A 48 -6.40 3.89 -7.54
C LEU A 48 -7.52 4.28 -6.57
N HIS A 49 -8.66 3.59 -6.71
CA HIS A 49 -9.81 3.73 -5.81
C HIS A 49 -9.75 2.61 -4.80
N LEU A 50 -9.51 2.93 -3.54
CA LEU A 50 -9.15 1.98 -2.50
C LEU A 50 -9.99 2.19 -1.24
N GLN A 51 -10.26 1.09 -0.55
CA GLN A 51 -10.79 1.11 0.81
C GLN A 51 -10.41 -0.19 1.50
N TYR A 52 -9.73 -0.12 2.64
CA TYR A 52 -9.41 -1.30 3.44
C TYR A 52 -10.34 -1.36 4.64
N ARG A 53 -11.36 -2.22 4.57
CA ARG A 53 -12.40 -2.32 5.60
C ARG A 53 -11.94 -3.11 6.81
N GLU A 54 -10.99 -4.02 6.63
CA GLU A 54 -10.52 -4.95 7.65
C GLU A 54 -9.08 -4.71 8.08
N HIS A 55 -8.44 -3.65 7.55
CA HIS A 55 -7.06 -3.31 7.84
C HIS A 55 -6.92 -1.80 8.04
N LEU A 56 -6.01 -1.43 8.93
CA LEU A 56 -5.49 -0.08 8.99
C LEU A 56 -4.22 -0.04 8.15
N GLU A 57 -4.01 1.03 7.41
CA GLU A 57 -2.83 1.21 6.59
C GLU A 57 -2.18 2.55 6.89
N THR A 58 -0.87 2.55 7.00
CA THR A 58 -0.04 3.75 7.05
C THR A 58 0.91 3.73 5.86
N ASN A 59 1.02 4.86 5.18
CA ASN A 59 1.87 5.03 4.00
C ASN A 59 2.85 6.16 4.21
N TYR A 60 4.12 5.91 3.87
CA TYR A 60 5.17 6.92 3.90
C TYR A 60 5.78 7.07 2.51
N CYS A 61 5.73 8.29 1.97
CA CYS A 61 6.26 8.56 0.64
C CYS A 61 7.78 8.74 0.69
N VAL A 62 8.50 7.98 -0.15
CA VAL A 62 9.95 8.08 -0.28
C VAL A 62 10.39 8.74 -1.58
N SER A 63 9.57 8.68 -2.64
CA SER A 63 9.85 9.37 -3.89
C SER A 63 8.59 9.58 -4.71
N GLY A 64 8.64 10.53 -5.66
CA GLY A 64 7.51 10.93 -6.48
C GLY A 64 6.60 11.93 -5.80
N GLU A 65 5.64 12.45 -6.54
CA GLU A 65 4.63 13.38 -6.05
C GLU A 65 3.26 12.89 -6.50
N GLY A 66 2.29 13.01 -5.61
CA GLY A 66 0.92 12.62 -5.89
C GLY A 66 -0.06 13.31 -4.96
N GLU A 67 -1.22 12.71 -4.84
CA GLU A 67 -2.27 13.20 -3.95
C GLU A 67 -3.15 12.05 -3.49
N VAL A 68 -3.77 12.22 -2.34
CA VAL A 68 -4.79 11.32 -1.83
C VAL A 68 -6.06 12.11 -1.52
N LEU A 69 -7.19 11.63 -2.07
CA LEU A 69 -8.52 12.18 -1.81
C LEU A 69 -9.18 11.35 -0.72
N ASP A 70 -9.58 12.00 0.37
CA ASP A 70 -10.49 11.40 1.35
C ASP A 70 -11.92 11.57 0.81
N VAL A 71 -12.54 10.46 0.39
CA VAL A 71 -13.85 10.50 -0.24
C VAL A 71 -14.93 11.02 0.73
N SER A 72 -14.83 10.67 2.00
CA SER A 72 -15.82 11.07 3.02
C SER A 72 -15.86 12.57 3.22
N SER A 73 -14.72 13.22 3.31
CA SER A 73 -14.63 14.69 3.52
C SER A 73 -14.58 15.49 2.23
N GLY A 74 -14.22 14.83 1.11
CA GLY A 74 -13.96 15.50 -0.16
C GLY A 74 -12.64 16.26 -0.20
N GLN A 75 -11.82 16.14 0.84
CA GLN A 75 -10.54 16.84 0.94
C GLN A 75 -9.43 16.08 0.24
N THR A 76 -8.61 16.78 -0.54
CA THR A 76 -7.44 16.23 -1.21
C THR A 76 -6.17 16.72 -0.51
N PHE A 77 -5.25 15.78 -0.27
CA PHE A 77 -3.97 16.08 0.38
C PHE A 77 -2.83 15.81 -0.60
N ALA A 78 -1.88 16.73 -0.68
CA ALA A 78 -0.68 16.53 -1.48
C ALA A 78 0.24 15.49 -0.83
N ILE A 79 0.87 14.65 -1.66
CA ILE A 79 1.87 13.68 -1.24
C ILE A 79 3.18 14.01 -1.91
N GLN A 80 4.24 14.13 -1.12
CA GLN A 80 5.60 14.35 -1.57
C GLN A 80 6.55 13.55 -0.67
N PRO A 81 7.84 13.41 -1.03
CA PRO A 81 8.78 12.71 -0.16
C PRO A 81 8.75 13.28 1.26
N GLY A 82 8.59 12.37 2.25
CA GLY A 82 8.47 12.75 3.64
C GLY A 82 7.03 12.84 4.16
N THR A 83 6.03 12.72 3.29
CA THR A 83 4.62 12.73 3.70
C THR A 83 4.22 11.37 4.23
N VAL A 84 3.57 11.33 5.39
CA VAL A 84 2.85 10.15 5.88
C VAL A 84 1.36 10.41 5.79
N TYR A 85 0.59 9.40 5.35
CA TYR A 85 -0.85 9.41 5.55
C TYR A 85 -1.30 8.05 6.10
N ALA A 86 -2.22 8.11 7.05
CA ALA A 86 -2.69 6.92 7.76
C ALA A 86 -4.21 6.82 7.64
N LEU A 87 -4.67 5.67 7.15
CA LEU A 87 -6.09 5.39 6.95
C LEU A 87 -6.65 4.79 8.25
N ASN A 88 -6.80 5.64 9.26
CA ASN A 88 -7.12 5.24 10.63
C ASN A 88 -8.62 5.02 10.90
N ARG A 89 -9.48 5.23 9.89
CA ARG A 89 -10.92 5.04 9.97
C ARG A 89 -11.43 4.16 8.85
N ASN A 90 -10.57 3.30 8.31
CA ASN A 90 -10.88 2.49 7.13
C ASN A 90 -11.39 3.36 5.97
N ASP A 91 -10.72 4.47 5.76
CA ASP A 91 -11.15 5.54 4.87
C ASP A 91 -11.20 5.08 3.42
N LYS A 92 -12.33 5.35 2.75
CA LYS A 92 -12.41 5.23 1.30
C LYS A 92 -11.62 6.39 0.70
N HIS A 93 -10.70 6.09 -0.19
CA HIS A 93 -9.78 7.09 -0.72
C HIS A 93 -9.41 6.83 -2.16
N VAL A 94 -8.88 7.87 -2.81
CA VAL A 94 -8.36 7.80 -4.17
C VAL A 94 -6.92 8.26 -4.14
N LEU A 95 -6.01 7.39 -4.57
CA LEU A 95 -4.57 7.65 -4.63
C LEU A 95 -4.19 7.94 -6.08
N ARG A 96 -3.47 9.05 -6.31
CA ARG A 96 -2.99 9.44 -7.64
C ARG A 96 -1.50 9.69 -7.61
N ALA A 97 -0.79 9.07 -8.56
CA ALA A 97 0.60 9.41 -8.84
C ALA A 97 0.63 10.48 -9.94
N VAL A 98 1.06 11.68 -9.62
CA VAL A 98 0.94 12.86 -10.50
C VAL A 98 2.25 13.16 -11.21
N ARG A 99 3.37 13.23 -10.49
CA ARG A 99 4.67 13.56 -11.04
C ARG A 99 5.71 12.53 -10.64
N GLY A 100 6.13 11.73 -11.61
CA GLY A 100 6.98 10.57 -11.41
C GLY A 100 6.20 9.41 -10.80
N ASP A 101 6.80 8.23 -10.75
CA ASP A 101 6.25 7.09 -10.05
C ASP A 101 6.28 7.38 -8.55
N LEU A 102 5.17 7.08 -7.89
CA LEU A 102 5.03 7.27 -6.45
C LEU A 102 5.56 6.02 -5.74
N ARG A 103 6.55 6.17 -4.89
CA ARG A 103 7.07 5.06 -4.09
C ARG A 103 6.70 5.27 -2.64
N LEU A 104 5.99 4.27 -2.09
CA LEU A 104 5.43 4.31 -0.74
C LEU A 104 5.91 3.11 0.06
N VAL A 105 6.27 3.34 1.31
CA VAL A 105 6.39 2.28 2.30
C VAL A 105 5.04 2.15 2.98
N CYS A 106 4.42 0.96 2.86
CA CYS A 106 3.08 0.69 3.36
C CYS A 106 3.13 -0.30 4.51
N VAL A 107 2.43 0.01 5.59
CA VAL A 107 2.31 -0.87 6.77
C VAL A 107 0.84 -1.18 7.00
N PHE A 108 0.52 -2.48 7.11
CA PHE A 108 -0.83 -2.96 7.39
C PHE A 108 -0.93 -3.61 8.77
N ASN A 109 -2.02 -3.34 9.46
CA ASN A 109 -2.41 -3.98 10.71
C ASN A 109 -3.91 -4.34 10.62
N PRO A 110 -4.30 -5.61 10.74
CA PRO A 110 -3.45 -6.79 10.90
C PRO A 110 -2.57 -7.04 9.68
N PRO A 111 -1.51 -7.85 9.82
CA PRO A 111 -0.59 -8.10 8.71
C PRO A 111 -1.27 -8.85 7.57
N LEU A 112 -0.88 -8.55 6.33
CA LEU A 112 -1.28 -9.34 5.17
C LEU A 112 -0.53 -10.68 5.16
N SER A 113 -1.19 -11.74 4.66
CA SER A 113 -0.57 -13.05 4.49
C SER A 113 0.35 -13.11 3.28
N GLY A 114 0.14 -12.23 2.32
CA GLY A 114 0.81 -12.22 1.02
C GLY A 114 -0.03 -12.79 -0.11
N LYS A 115 -1.18 -13.37 0.21
CA LYS A 115 -2.08 -13.99 -0.77
C LYS A 115 -3.25 -13.10 -1.14
N GLU A 116 -3.44 -11.99 -0.42
CA GLU A 116 -4.57 -11.10 -0.62
C GLU A 116 -4.45 -10.33 -1.94
N THR A 117 -5.58 -10.19 -2.62
CA THR A 117 -5.76 -9.32 -3.78
C THR A 117 -6.90 -8.35 -3.50
N HIS A 118 -6.90 -7.20 -4.15
CA HIS A 118 -7.95 -6.22 -3.97
C HIS A 118 -9.31 -6.77 -4.43
N GLY A 119 -10.31 -6.65 -3.57
CA GLY A 119 -11.70 -6.91 -3.91
C GLY A 119 -12.30 -5.76 -4.72
N PRO A 120 -13.62 -5.83 -5.04
CA PRO A 120 -14.29 -4.81 -5.86
C PRO A 120 -14.24 -3.40 -5.30
N ASP A 121 -14.11 -3.24 -3.98
CA ASP A 121 -14.01 -1.94 -3.30
C ASP A 121 -12.57 -1.51 -3.02
N GLY A 122 -11.57 -2.24 -3.56
CA GLY A 122 -10.17 -1.99 -3.32
C GLY A 122 -9.66 -2.50 -1.96
N SER A 123 -10.48 -3.22 -1.21
CA SER A 123 -10.13 -3.75 0.12
C SER A 123 -9.50 -5.13 0.02
N TYR A 124 -8.80 -5.53 1.08
CA TYR A 124 -8.33 -6.90 1.28
C TYR A 124 -9.19 -7.59 2.33
N ALA A 125 -9.56 -8.86 2.07
CA ALA A 125 -10.15 -9.71 3.10
C ALA A 125 -9.05 -10.20 4.05
N ILE A 126 -9.41 -10.43 5.32
CA ILE A 126 -8.48 -11.06 6.26
C ILE A 126 -8.30 -12.52 5.86
N SER A 127 -7.05 -12.91 5.59
CA SER A 127 -6.71 -14.30 5.31
C SER A 127 -6.70 -15.10 6.61
N ARG A 128 -7.35 -16.26 6.58
CA ARG A 128 -7.43 -17.19 7.73
C ARG A 128 -6.61 -18.45 7.52
N ASP A 129 -5.89 -18.52 6.44
CA ASP A 129 -5.04 -19.68 6.09
C ASP A 129 -3.70 -19.64 6.83
#